data_769fe8ded772edcf3a1bc0b9a29d72c9
#
_entry.id   769fe8ded772edcf3a1bc0b9a29d72c9
#
_cell.length_a   1.000
_cell.length_b   1.000
_cell.length_c   1.000
_cell.angle_alpha   90.00
_cell.angle_beta   90.00
_cell.angle_gamma   90.00
#
_symmetry.space_group_name_H-M   'P 1'
#
loop_
_entity.id
_entity.type
_entity.pdbx_description
1 polymer ?
#
loop_
_entity_poly.entity_id
_entity_poly.type
_entity_poly.pdbx_seq_one_letter_code
_entity_poly.pdbx_strand_id
1 'polypeptide(L)'
;MIKQVTFHLSAKRRGCHLVTSEVLGHLPKPLPQAGLLHLFVQHTSCALSINENADPDVRVDLNQIMNRIVKENEPYYRHTMEGLDDMPAHAKCSLFGVSLTIPITNGRLNLGTWQGIYLCEFRDYGGDRRIVATIYE
;
A
#
# COMPACT_ATOMS: atom_id res chain seq x y z
N MET A 1 -22.05 12.81 1.34
CA MET A 1 -21.37 13.01 2.64
C MET A 1 -19.95 12.45 2.55
N ILE A 2 -19.02 13.05 3.24
CA ILE A 2 -17.64 12.56 3.29
C ILE A 2 -17.41 11.99 4.68
N LYS A 3 -16.85 10.78 4.73
CA LYS A 3 -16.40 10.16 5.99
C LYS A 3 -14.93 9.88 5.90
N GLN A 4 -14.23 10.02 7.01
CA GLN A 4 -12.79 9.84 7.05
C GLN A 4 -12.39 9.08 8.31
N VAL A 5 -11.48 8.12 8.18
CA VAL A 5 -10.94 7.37 9.31
C VAL A 5 -9.43 7.20 9.11
N THR A 6 -8.68 7.32 10.19
CA THR A 6 -7.24 7.06 10.21
C THR A 6 -6.98 5.81 11.03
N PHE A 7 -6.17 4.91 10.49
CA PHE A 7 -5.84 3.66 11.15
C PHE A 7 -4.42 3.22 10.78
N HIS A 8 -3.92 2.20 11.46
CA HIS A 8 -2.61 1.63 11.18
C HIS A 8 -2.77 0.23 10.60
N LEU A 9 -2.05 -0.05 9.52
CA LEU A 9 -1.80 -1.42 9.11
C LEU A 9 -0.67 -1.97 9.98
N SER A 10 -0.82 -3.19 10.44
CA SER A 10 0.19 -3.84 11.29
C SER A 10 1.54 -3.92 10.57
N ALA A 11 2.62 -3.87 11.35
CA ALA A 11 3.97 -3.96 10.83
C ALA A 11 4.16 -5.23 9.98
N LYS A 12 4.78 -5.06 8.82
CA LYS A 12 5.08 -6.13 7.86
C LYS A 12 6.57 -6.13 7.56
N ARG A 13 7.09 -7.30 7.22
CA ARG A 13 8.44 -7.37 6.65
C ARG A 13 8.46 -6.79 5.24
N ARG A 14 9.66 -6.54 4.69
CA ARG A 14 9.80 -6.09 3.31
C ARG A 14 9.08 -7.05 2.36
N GLY A 15 8.33 -6.50 1.43
CA GLY A 15 7.60 -7.26 0.42
C GLY A 15 6.23 -6.67 0.12
N CYS A 16 5.52 -7.34 -0.76
CA CYS A 16 4.15 -6.99 -1.13
C CYS A 16 3.18 -7.83 -0.33
N HIS A 17 2.21 -7.19 0.32
CA HIS A 17 1.27 -7.85 1.22
C HIS A 17 -0.16 -7.52 0.86
N LEU A 18 -1.02 -8.54 0.77
CA LEU A 18 -2.46 -8.32 0.64
C LEU A 18 -3.01 -7.81 1.95
N VAL A 19 -3.67 -6.65 1.88
CA VAL A 19 -4.23 -5.98 3.07
C VAL A 19 -5.71 -5.64 2.91
N THR A 20 -6.39 -6.21 1.91
CA THR A 20 -7.80 -5.93 1.64
C THR A 20 -8.67 -6.12 2.89
N SER A 21 -8.57 -7.27 3.53
CA SER A 21 -9.37 -7.58 4.73
C SER A 21 -9.00 -6.69 5.91
N GLU A 22 -7.73 -6.40 6.08
CA GLU A 22 -7.25 -5.52 7.16
C GLU A 22 -7.80 -4.11 6.96
N VAL A 23 -7.76 -3.58 5.74
CA VAL A 23 -8.33 -2.27 5.40
C VAL A 23 -9.85 -2.27 5.65
N LEU A 24 -10.57 -3.25 5.11
CA LEU A 24 -12.02 -3.34 5.26
C LEU A 24 -12.45 -3.38 6.73
N GLY A 25 -11.67 -4.02 7.59
CA GLY A 25 -11.94 -4.10 9.01
C GLY A 25 -11.91 -2.74 9.73
N HIS A 26 -11.27 -1.74 9.15
CA HIS A 26 -11.17 -0.40 9.73
C HIS A 26 -12.16 0.60 9.13
N LEU A 27 -12.84 0.26 8.03
CA LEU A 27 -13.74 1.18 7.37
C LEU A 27 -15.08 1.30 8.11
N PRO A 28 -15.69 2.49 8.11
CA PRO A 28 -17.04 2.64 8.65
C PRO A 28 -18.05 1.84 7.82
N LYS A 29 -19.05 1.30 8.49
CA LYS A 29 -20.08 0.45 7.88
C LYS A 29 -21.46 0.99 8.21
N PRO A 30 -22.40 0.84 7.27
CA PRO A 30 -22.28 0.27 5.94
C PRO A 30 -21.53 1.19 4.97
N LEU A 31 -20.95 0.62 3.92
CA LEU A 31 -20.42 1.42 2.82
C LEU A 31 -21.59 1.98 1.99
N PRO A 32 -21.42 3.13 1.34
CA PRO A 32 -22.49 3.70 0.51
C PRO A 32 -22.86 2.80 -0.67
N GLN A 33 -24.04 2.99 -1.24
CA GLN A 33 -24.47 2.26 -2.42
C GLN A 33 -23.57 2.57 -3.63
N ALA A 34 -23.15 3.81 -3.77
CA ALA A 34 -22.21 4.24 -4.79
C ALA A 34 -21.31 5.32 -4.22
N GLY A 35 -20.05 5.30 -4.60
CA GLY A 35 -19.09 6.28 -4.12
C GLY A 35 -17.67 5.89 -4.43
N LEU A 36 -16.74 6.51 -3.73
CA LEU A 36 -15.30 6.26 -3.88
C LEU A 36 -14.68 6.05 -2.50
N LEU A 37 -13.78 5.08 -2.43
CA LEU A 37 -12.84 4.96 -1.32
C LEU A 37 -11.49 5.48 -1.78
N HIS A 38 -10.96 6.47 -1.08
CA HIS A 38 -9.59 6.94 -1.27
C HIS A 38 -8.74 6.50 -0.08
N LEU A 39 -7.62 5.85 -0.37
CA LEU A 39 -6.64 5.44 0.64
C LEU A 39 -5.36 6.23 0.42
N PHE A 40 -4.81 6.74 1.50
CA PHE A 40 -3.58 7.53 1.46
C PHE A 40 -2.66 7.06 2.58
N VAL A 41 -1.43 6.62 2.23
CA VAL A 41 -0.45 6.22 3.24
C VAL A 41 0.43 7.41 3.61
N GLN A 42 0.55 7.68 4.91
CA GLN A 42 1.26 8.86 5.42
C GLN A 42 2.72 8.52 5.77
N HIS A 43 3.41 7.88 4.84
CA HIS A 43 4.81 7.49 4.99
C HIS A 43 5.55 7.66 3.67
N THR A 44 6.88 7.67 3.73
CA THR A 44 7.76 7.92 2.59
C THR A 44 8.58 6.70 2.17
N SER A 45 8.30 5.53 2.74
CA SER A 45 9.11 4.33 2.53
C SER A 45 8.29 3.07 2.31
N CYS A 46 7.05 3.24 1.88
CA CYS A 46 6.13 2.17 1.48
C CYS A 46 5.18 2.71 0.41
N ALA A 47 4.36 1.84 -0.16
CA ALA A 47 3.42 2.23 -1.21
C ALA A 47 2.13 1.44 -1.08
N LEU A 48 1.07 1.96 -1.69
CA LEU A 48 -0.18 1.24 -1.89
C LEU A 48 -0.30 0.86 -3.36
N SER A 49 -0.84 -0.32 -3.63
CA SER A 49 -1.05 -0.79 -4.99
C SER A 49 -2.27 -1.71 -5.04
N ILE A 50 -2.72 -1.99 -6.25
CA ILE A 50 -3.76 -2.99 -6.51
C ILE A 50 -3.20 -3.98 -7.50
N ASN A 51 -3.20 -5.25 -7.13
CA ASN A 51 -2.75 -6.31 -8.02
C ASN A 51 -3.37 -7.63 -7.60
N GLU A 52 -2.87 -8.73 -8.16
CA GLU A 52 -3.49 -10.03 -8.05
C GLU A 52 -3.62 -10.52 -6.62
N ASN A 53 -4.79 -11.04 -6.29
CA ASN A 53 -5.14 -11.50 -4.93
C ASN A 53 -5.05 -13.02 -4.73
N ALA A 54 -4.74 -13.80 -5.77
CA ALA A 54 -4.80 -15.26 -5.72
C ALA A 54 -3.42 -15.91 -5.58
N ASP A 55 -2.57 -15.78 -6.59
CA ASP A 55 -1.27 -16.44 -6.63
C ASP A 55 -0.23 -15.68 -5.80
N PRO A 56 0.25 -16.26 -4.68
CA PRO A 56 1.27 -15.59 -3.86
C PRO A 56 2.58 -15.36 -4.59
N ASP A 57 2.86 -16.09 -5.66
CA ASP A 57 4.08 -15.89 -6.45
C ASP A 57 4.12 -14.53 -7.12
N VAL A 58 2.98 -13.94 -7.46
CA VAL A 58 2.92 -12.58 -7.99
C VAL A 58 3.54 -11.59 -6.99
N ARG A 59 3.23 -11.74 -5.70
CA ARG A 59 3.78 -10.87 -4.65
C ARG A 59 5.27 -11.07 -4.45
N VAL A 60 5.73 -12.32 -4.51
CA VAL A 60 7.15 -12.64 -4.44
C VAL A 60 7.90 -12.02 -5.61
N ASP A 61 7.40 -12.21 -6.82
CA ASP A 61 8.02 -11.68 -8.03
C ASP A 61 8.04 -10.16 -8.06
N LEU A 62 6.93 -9.52 -7.68
CA LEU A 62 6.87 -8.05 -7.61
C LEU A 62 7.92 -7.48 -6.67
N ASN A 63 8.10 -8.08 -5.49
CA ASN A 63 9.13 -7.64 -4.56
C ASN A 63 10.53 -7.76 -5.17
N GLN A 64 10.82 -8.87 -5.84
CA GLN A 64 12.10 -9.07 -6.52
C GLN A 64 12.31 -8.06 -7.65
N ILE A 65 11.27 -7.82 -8.44
CA ILE A 65 11.33 -6.84 -9.53
C ILE A 65 11.62 -5.45 -8.97
N MET A 66 10.90 -5.03 -7.94
CA MET A 66 11.10 -3.72 -7.30
C MET A 66 12.53 -3.58 -6.74
N ASN A 67 13.05 -4.62 -6.11
CA ASN A 67 14.40 -4.61 -5.56
C ASN A 67 15.47 -4.53 -6.65
N ARG A 68 15.19 -5.04 -7.85
CA ARG A 68 16.13 -4.97 -8.98
C ARG A 68 16.02 -3.67 -9.75
N ILE A 69 14.88 -3.03 -9.75
CA ILE A 69 14.70 -1.70 -10.35
C ILE A 69 15.44 -0.64 -9.52
N VAL A 70 15.31 -0.71 -8.20
CA VAL A 70 15.96 0.22 -7.28
C VAL A 70 16.84 -0.58 -6.35
N LYS A 71 18.13 -0.56 -6.63
CA LYS A 71 19.14 -1.37 -5.90
C LYS A 71 19.61 -0.65 -4.66
N GLU A 72 20.00 -1.43 -3.66
CA GLU A 72 20.67 -0.92 -2.48
C GLU A 72 22.13 -0.56 -2.79
N ASN A 73 22.68 0.30 -1.96
CA ASN A 73 24.13 0.57 -1.92
C ASN A 73 24.71 1.08 -3.24
N GLU A 74 23.95 1.88 -3.98
CA GLU A 74 24.46 2.54 -5.16
C GLU A 74 25.45 3.64 -4.76
N PRO A 75 26.61 3.75 -5.42
CA PRO A 75 27.67 4.67 -4.98
C PRO A 75 27.28 6.16 -5.08
N TYR A 76 26.25 6.49 -5.86
CA TYR A 76 25.79 7.88 -5.99
C TYR A 76 24.77 8.28 -4.91
N TYR A 77 24.31 7.36 -4.07
CA TYR A 77 23.38 7.69 -2.98
C TYR A 77 24.06 8.58 -1.94
N ARG A 78 23.36 9.60 -1.50
CA ARG A 78 23.81 10.52 -0.46
C ARG A 78 23.11 10.29 0.88
N HIS A 79 21.87 9.79 0.84
CA HIS A 79 21.07 9.47 2.01
C HIS A 79 21.39 8.04 2.47
N THR A 80 22.40 7.91 3.35
CA THR A 80 22.99 6.59 3.67
C THR A 80 23.05 6.27 5.17
N MET A 81 22.55 7.18 6.03
CA MET A 81 22.74 7.05 7.49
C MET A 81 21.68 6.19 8.19
N GLU A 82 20.62 5.78 7.48
CA GLU A 82 19.48 5.10 8.07
C GLU A 82 19.32 3.65 7.58
N GLY A 83 20.38 3.05 7.08
CA GLY A 83 20.43 1.69 6.57
C GLY A 83 20.39 1.63 5.05
N LEU A 84 20.82 0.48 4.51
CA LEU A 84 20.92 0.28 3.06
C LEU A 84 19.55 0.25 2.38
N ASP A 85 18.50 -0.10 3.11
CA ASP A 85 17.15 -0.22 2.57
C ASP A 85 16.43 1.13 2.47
N ASP A 86 16.92 2.19 3.14
CA ASP A 86 16.14 3.41 3.29
C ASP A 86 16.05 4.24 2.00
N MET A 87 17.16 4.58 1.37
CA MET A 87 17.09 5.35 0.13
C MET A 87 16.35 4.60 -0.98
N PRO A 88 16.59 3.31 -1.21
CA PRO A 88 15.76 2.54 -2.14
C PRO A 88 14.28 2.56 -1.79
N ALA A 89 13.94 2.51 -0.50
CA ALA A 89 12.54 2.57 -0.06
C ALA A 89 11.89 3.90 -0.45
N HIS A 90 12.60 5.02 -0.28
CA HIS A 90 12.10 6.33 -0.70
C HIS A 90 11.87 6.40 -2.22
N ALA A 91 12.79 5.88 -3.00
CA ALA A 91 12.67 5.85 -4.46
C ALA A 91 11.48 4.98 -4.90
N LYS A 92 11.35 3.80 -4.32
CA LYS A 92 10.22 2.91 -4.61
C LYS A 92 8.88 3.54 -4.22
N CYS A 93 8.83 4.24 -3.08
CA CYS A 93 7.64 4.96 -2.65
C CYS A 93 7.18 5.95 -3.72
N SER A 94 8.11 6.73 -4.28
CA SER A 94 7.81 7.70 -5.34
C SER A 94 7.39 7.03 -6.64
N LEU A 95 7.99 5.89 -6.98
CA LEU A 95 7.69 5.16 -8.22
C LEU A 95 6.33 4.47 -8.17
N PHE A 96 5.96 3.87 -7.04
CA PHE A 96 4.78 3.01 -6.95
C PHE A 96 3.58 3.69 -6.29
N GLY A 97 3.79 4.81 -5.60
CA GLY A 97 2.72 5.70 -5.18
C GLY A 97 2.18 5.46 -3.78
N VAL A 98 1.52 6.48 -3.26
CA VAL A 98 1.06 6.52 -1.86
C VAL A 98 -0.45 6.49 -1.72
N SER A 99 -1.20 6.44 -2.81
CA SER A 99 -2.66 6.52 -2.75
C SER A 99 -3.33 5.62 -3.76
N LEU A 100 -4.58 5.26 -3.44
CA LEU A 100 -5.46 4.49 -4.30
C LEU A 100 -6.84 5.11 -4.26
N THR A 101 -7.58 5.01 -5.38
CA THR A 101 -9.00 5.30 -5.41
C THR A 101 -9.74 4.08 -5.96
N ILE A 102 -10.72 3.61 -5.20
CA ILE A 102 -11.48 2.39 -5.52
C ILE A 102 -12.96 2.74 -5.56
N PRO A 103 -13.67 2.41 -6.64
CA PRO A 103 -15.11 2.61 -6.70
C PRO A 103 -15.83 1.76 -5.65
N ILE A 104 -16.89 2.30 -5.08
CA ILE A 104 -17.82 1.57 -4.24
C ILE A 104 -19.12 1.43 -5.03
N THR A 105 -19.62 0.20 -5.14
CA THR A 105 -20.83 -0.13 -5.87
C THR A 105 -21.64 -1.14 -5.07
N ASN A 106 -22.92 -0.87 -4.87
CA ASN A 106 -23.82 -1.75 -4.12
C ASN A 106 -23.29 -2.09 -2.71
N GLY A 107 -22.70 -1.09 -2.06
CA GLY A 107 -22.20 -1.25 -0.69
C GLY A 107 -20.93 -2.05 -0.55
N ARG A 108 -20.18 -2.26 -1.64
CA ARG A 108 -18.95 -3.04 -1.66
C ARG A 108 -17.85 -2.33 -2.46
N LEU A 109 -16.61 -2.61 -2.15
CA LEU A 109 -15.50 -2.20 -3.02
C LEU A 109 -15.65 -2.91 -4.37
N ASN A 110 -15.73 -2.13 -5.44
CA ASN A 110 -15.91 -2.67 -6.79
C ASN A 110 -14.57 -3.04 -7.40
N LEU A 111 -13.88 -3.97 -6.74
CA LEU A 111 -12.64 -4.55 -7.26
C LEU A 111 -12.96 -5.63 -8.28
N GLY A 112 -12.09 -5.77 -9.28
CA GLY A 112 -12.16 -6.92 -10.17
C GLY A 112 -11.92 -8.23 -9.40
N THR A 113 -12.31 -9.34 -10.00
CA THR A 113 -12.21 -10.67 -9.37
C THR A 113 -10.80 -10.97 -8.84
N TRP A 114 -9.78 -10.55 -9.57
CA TRP A 114 -8.38 -10.82 -9.24
C TRP A 114 -7.66 -9.66 -8.57
N GLN A 115 -8.37 -8.58 -8.26
CA GLN A 115 -7.77 -7.42 -7.62
C GLN A 115 -7.83 -7.50 -6.09
N GLY A 116 -6.74 -7.15 -5.46
CA GLY A 116 -6.66 -6.95 -4.02
C GLY A 116 -5.83 -5.72 -3.70
N ILE A 117 -6.02 -5.17 -2.52
CA ILE A 117 -5.26 -4.02 -2.04
C ILE A 117 -3.94 -4.52 -1.49
N TYR A 118 -2.83 -3.90 -1.92
CA TYR A 118 -1.48 -4.22 -1.48
C TYR A 118 -0.90 -3.10 -0.66
N LEU A 119 -0.27 -3.46 0.45
CA LEU A 119 0.79 -2.63 1.05
C LEU A 119 2.12 -3.16 0.55
N CYS A 120 2.89 -2.32 -0.12
CA CYS A 120 4.26 -2.62 -0.51
C CYS A 120 5.19 -2.02 0.53
N GLU A 121 5.76 -2.86 1.38
CA GLU A 121 6.68 -2.45 2.43
C GLU A 121 8.11 -2.51 1.88
N PHE A 122 8.81 -1.37 1.90
CA PHE A 122 10.16 -1.29 1.32
C PHE A 122 11.26 -1.27 2.36
N ARG A 123 10.90 -1.22 3.65
CA ARG A 123 11.85 -1.30 4.75
C ARG A 123 11.83 -2.69 5.39
N ASP A 124 12.99 -3.13 5.89
CA ASP A 124 13.06 -4.38 6.64
C ASP A 124 12.32 -4.27 7.99
N TYR A 125 12.37 -3.08 8.61
CA TYR A 125 11.72 -2.80 9.89
C TYR A 125 10.98 -1.47 9.80
N GLY A 126 9.94 -1.42 8.97
CA GLY A 126 9.19 -0.18 8.71
C GLY A 126 8.19 0.19 9.80
N GLY A 127 7.85 -0.74 10.68
CA GLY A 127 6.83 -0.53 11.71
C GLY A 127 5.42 -0.49 11.14
N ASP A 128 4.46 -0.07 11.95
CA ASP A 128 3.08 0.10 11.53
C ASP A 128 2.98 1.25 10.53
N ARG A 129 2.09 1.09 9.53
CA ARG A 129 1.89 2.10 8.49
C ARG A 129 0.54 2.76 8.65
N ARG A 130 0.53 4.09 8.77
CA ARG A 130 -0.69 4.88 8.99
C ARG A 130 -1.36 5.18 7.67
N ILE A 131 -2.67 4.89 7.62
CA ILE A 131 -3.52 5.09 6.44
C ILE A 131 -4.63 6.08 6.80
N VAL A 132 -4.90 7.01 5.91
CA VAL A 132 -6.12 7.83 5.94
C VAL A 132 -7.05 7.30 4.86
N ALA A 133 -8.21 6.82 5.26
CA ALA A 133 -9.26 6.37 4.35
C ALA A 133 -10.36 7.42 4.30
N THR A 134 -10.70 7.85 3.11
CA THR A 134 -11.78 8.83 2.87
C THR A 134 -12.81 8.20 1.96
N ILE A 135 -14.08 8.24 2.39
CA ILE A 135 -15.21 7.73 1.62
C ILE A 135 -16.03 8.92 1.14
N TYR A 136 -16.18 9.01 -0.16
CA TYR A 136 -17.03 9.98 -0.84
C TYR A 136 -18.32 9.28 -1.31
N GLU A 137 -19.46 9.91 -1.06
CA GLU A 137 -20.72 9.47 -1.63
C GLU A 137 -21.56 10.61 -2.17
#